data_92e1f40ee3268b3fb6864ed07c547d17
#
_entry.id   92e1f40ee3268b3fb6864ed07c547d17
#
_cell.length_a   1.000
_cell.length_b   1.000
_cell.length_c   1.000
_cell.angle_alpha   90.00
_cell.angle_beta   90.00
_cell.angle_gamma   90.00
#
_symmetry.space_group_name_H-M   'P 1'
#
loop_
_entity.id
_entity.type
_entity.pdbx_description
1 polymer ?
#
loop_
_entity_poly.entity_id
_entity_poly.type
_entity_poly.pdbx_seq_one_letter_code
_entity_poly.pdbx_strand_id
1 'polypeptide(L)'
;MLPHIKTKPRQRGFSLIEGVITIAIIGIMASLVVGAISNVSKDAQRIVGRQQQVAVQNAVNSWVMSQTRVGSTSQLMSVSDIRALYNGQSTAKGKFDTFLAPNASTGLGGYLDKTTADHFTAYTTNSGRLKTAALDLAKQHLELPAWTAGGFPMVNLVND
;
A
#
# COMPACT_ATOMS: atom_id res chain seq x y z
N MET A 1 65.81 50.39 3.22
CA MET A 1 65.02 49.34 2.56
C MET A 1 64.91 48.15 3.55
N LEU A 2 63.76 47.96 4.25
CA LEU A 2 63.63 46.95 5.27
C LEU A 2 63.01 45.67 4.63
N PRO A 3 63.51 44.47 4.91
CA PRO A 3 62.99 43.28 4.33
C PRO A 3 61.62 42.94 4.94
N HIS A 4 60.61 42.63 4.10
CA HIS A 4 59.28 42.18 4.47
C HIS A 4 59.38 40.74 4.89
N ILE A 5 59.25 40.46 6.18
CA ILE A 5 59.16 39.08 6.72
C ILE A 5 57.73 38.55 6.47
N LYS A 6 57.58 37.70 5.47
CA LYS A 6 56.32 36.94 5.25
C LYS A 6 56.20 35.89 6.36
N THR A 7 55.32 36.12 7.32
CA THR A 7 54.91 35.10 8.29
C THR A 7 54.06 34.04 7.60
N LYS A 8 54.55 32.81 7.50
CA LYS A 8 53.75 31.67 7.02
C LYS A 8 52.57 31.39 7.97
N PRO A 9 51.35 31.26 7.47
CA PRO A 9 50.22 30.86 8.32
C PRO A 9 50.53 29.53 8.96
N ARG A 10 50.40 29.44 10.28
CA ARG A 10 50.57 28.22 11.07
C ARG A 10 49.43 27.25 10.73
N GLN A 11 49.71 26.21 9.96
CA GLN A 11 48.75 25.14 9.70
C GLN A 11 48.50 24.42 11.03
N ARG A 12 47.27 24.54 11.56
CA ARG A 12 46.81 23.76 12.73
C ARG A 12 46.51 22.35 12.22
N GLY A 13 47.32 21.37 12.61
CA GLY A 13 47.07 19.96 12.38
C GLY A 13 45.90 19.52 13.26
N PHE A 14 45.08 18.61 12.72
CA PHE A 14 43.98 17.97 13.46
C PHE A 14 44.56 17.11 14.58
N SER A 15 44.06 17.25 15.80
CA SER A 15 44.46 16.40 16.94
C SER A 15 43.84 15.02 16.82
N LEU A 16 44.59 13.97 17.12
CA LEU A 16 44.09 12.60 17.15
C LEU A 16 42.85 12.45 18.06
N ILE A 17 42.87 13.17 19.20
CA ILE A 17 41.74 13.17 20.15
C ILE A 17 40.49 13.81 19.56
N GLU A 18 40.64 14.86 18.76
CA GLU A 18 39.53 15.55 18.09
C GLU A 18 38.88 14.62 17.05
N GLY A 19 39.69 13.83 16.32
CA GLY A 19 39.21 12.81 15.40
C GLY A 19 38.40 11.70 16.12
N VAL A 20 38.90 11.22 17.24
CA VAL A 20 38.22 10.17 18.03
C VAL A 20 36.88 10.68 18.59
N ILE A 21 36.85 11.90 19.13
CA ILE A 21 35.62 12.51 19.65
C ILE A 21 34.60 12.69 18.52
N THR A 22 35.03 13.16 17.35
CA THR A 22 34.15 13.36 16.18
C THR A 22 33.52 12.06 15.73
N ILE A 23 34.30 10.97 15.61
CA ILE A 23 33.78 9.65 15.23
C ILE A 23 32.81 9.12 16.29
N ALA A 24 33.10 9.32 17.57
CA ALA A 24 32.19 8.89 18.66
C ALA A 24 30.84 9.62 18.58
N ILE A 25 30.83 10.92 18.35
CA ILE A 25 29.60 11.70 18.24
C ILE A 25 28.80 11.27 17.00
N ILE A 26 29.45 11.09 15.84
CA ILE A 26 28.81 10.62 14.61
C ILE A 26 28.21 9.22 14.83
N GLY A 27 28.89 8.32 15.53
CA GLY A 27 28.41 6.98 15.84
C GLY A 27 27.12 7.00 16.68
N ILE A 28 27.06 7.86 17.70
CA ILE A 28 25.86 8.04 18.53
C ILE A 28 24.72 8.62 17.72
N MET A 29 24.96 9.66 16.94
CA MET A 29 23.94 10.26 16.08
C MET A 29 23.41 9.28 15.04
N ALA A 30 24.27 8.52 14.39
CA ALA A 30 23.90 7.51 13.41
C ALA A 30 22.97 6.45 14.02
N SER A 31 23.26 5.98 15.23
CA SER A 31 22.43 4.97 15.92
C SER A 31 21.01 5.46 16.22
N LEU A 32 20.85 6.72 16.61
CA LEU A 32 19.55 7.36 16.85
C LEU A 32 18.73 7.52 15.57
N VAL A 33 19.40 7.92 14.47
CA VAL A 33 18.74 8.13 13.18
C VAL A 33 18.24 6.83 12.59
N VAL A 34 19.00 5.73 12.68
CA VAL A 34 18.57 4.42 12.18
C VAL A 34 17.29 3.94 12.87
N GLY A 35 17.19 4.11 14.19
CA GLY A 35 15.98 3.76 14.95
C GLY A 35 14.74 4.59 14.53
N ALA A 36 14.93 5.90 14.33
CA ALA A 36 13.85 6.78 13.88
C ALA A 36 13.35 6.43 12.47
N ILE A 37 14.25 6.19 11.51
CA ILE A 37 13.90 5.84 10.14
C ILE A 37 13.13 4.52 10.07
N SER A 38 13.51 3.51 10.86
CA SER A 38 12.82 2.22 10.89
C SER A 38 11.34 2.35 11.29
N ASN A 39 11.03 3.21 12.27
CA ASN A 39 9.66 3.45 12.71
C ASN A 39 8.83 4.21 11.65
N VAL A 40 9.41 5.24 11.04
CA VAL A 40 8.76 6.00 9.94
C VAL A 40 8.42 5.09 8.76
N SER A 41 9.31 4.16 8.41
CA SER A 41 9.06 3.19 7.33
C SER A 41 7.85 2.30 7.62
N LYS A 42 7.72 1.80 8.85
CA LYS A 42 6.56 0.98 9.27
C LYS A 42 5.25 1.77 9.21
N ASP A 43 5.28 3.00 9.67
CA ASP A 43 4.10 3.87 9.65
C ASP A 43 3.70 4.23 8.21
N ALA A 44 4.67 4.49 7.34
CA ALA A 44 4.42 4.71 5.92
C ALA A 44 3.74 3.50 5.25
N GLN A 45 4.19 2.27 5.53
CA GLN A 45 3.57 1.04 5.01
C GLN A 45 2.13 0.88 5.48
N ARG A 46 1.83 1.19 6.74
CA ARG A 46 0.45 1.17 7.28
C ARG A 46 -0.45 2.20 6.61
N ILE A 47 0.06 3.39 6.33
CA ILE A 47 -0.68 4.43 5.60
C ILE A 47 -1.00 3.95 4.20
N VAL A 48 -0.02 3.39 3.48
CA VAL A 48 -0.22 2.82 2.14
C VAL A 48 -1.26 1.69 2.18
N GLY A 49 -1.21 0.81 3.18
CA GLY A 49 -2.21 -0.25 3.37
C GLY A 49 -3.64 0.30 3.50
N ARG A 50 -3.83 1.37 4.26
CA ARG A 50 -5.14 2.05 4.39
C ARG A 50 -5.59 2.71 3.09
N GLN A 51 -4.67 3.34 2.34
CA GLN A 51 -4.99 3.92 1.04
C GLN A 51 -5.44 2.83 0.04
N GLN A 52 -4.79 1.68 0.04
CA GLN A 52 -5.16 0.54 -0.78
C GLN A 52 -6.52 -0.04 -0.38
N GLN A 53 -6.81 -0.13 0.92
CA GLN A 53 -8.14 -0.50 1.41
C GLN A 53 -9.22 0.44 0.87
N VAL A 54 -9.00 1.76 0.94
CA VAL A 54 -9.95 2.75 0.43
C VAL A 54 -10.11 2.64 -1.08
N ALA A 55 -9.03 2.41 -1.83
CA ALA A 55 -9.10 2.25 -3.27
C ALA A 55 -9.94 1.02 -3.66
N VAL A 56 -9.73 -0.13 -3.00
CA VAL A 56 -10.52 -1.34 -3.24
C VAL A 56 -11.97 -1.15 -2.80
N GLN A 57 -12.21 -0.46 -1.67
CA GLN A 57 -13.58 -0.16 -1.22
C GLN A 57 -14.34 0.71 -2.23
N ASN A 58 -13.68 1.72 -2.78
CA ASN A 58 -14.28 2.58 -3.80
C ASN A 58 -14.57 1.79 -5.09
N ALA A 59 -13.69 0.88 -5.47
CA ALA A 59 -13.91 0.01 -6.61
C ALA A 59 -15.12 -0.93 -6.40
N VAL A 60 -15.25 -1.53 -5.21
CA VAL A 60 -16.41 -2.36 -4.82
C VAL A 60 -17.71 -1.53 -4.89
N ASN A 61 -17.70 -0.33 -4.32
CA ASN A 61 -18.88 0.55 -4.35
C ASN A 61 -19.26 0.92 -5.78
N SER A 62 -18.28 1.26 -6.63
CA SER A 62 -18.49 1.60 -8.03
C SER A 62 -19.03 0.42 -8.81
N TRP A 63 -18.51 -0.80 -8.57
CA TRP A 63 -19.03 -2.02 -9.16
C TRP A 63 -20.50 -2.25 -8.78
N VAL A 64 -20.85 -2.20 -7.50
CA VAL A 64 -22.24 -2.37 -7.04
C VAL A 64 -23.16 -1.34 -7.71
N MET A 65 -22.75 -0.07 -7.75
CA MET A 65 -23.54 1.00 -8.39
C MET A 65 -23.70 0.79 -9.89
N SER A 66 -22.70 0.23 -10.57
CA SER A 66 -22.79 -0.06 -11.99
C SER A 66 -23.79 -1.18 -12.27
N GLN A 67 -23.85 -2.22 -11.43
CA GLN A 67 -24.79 -3.32 -11.60
C GLN A 67 -26.25 -2.89 -11.44
N THR A 68 -26.53 -1.86 -10.64
CA THR A 68 -27.88 -1.28 -10.54
C THR A 68 -28.29 -0.48 -11.78
N ARG A 69 -27.32 -0.09 -12.65
CA ARG A 69 -27.56 0.73 -13.85
C ARG A 69 -27.48 -0.04 -15.14
N VAL A 70 -26.79 -1.16 -15.17
CA VAL A 70 -26.51 -1.93 -16.40
C VAL A 70 -27.30 -3.22 -16.40
N GLY A 71 -28.62 -3.09 -16.54
CA GLY A 71 -29.37 -4.17 -17.14
C GLY A 71 -29.23 -4.07 -18.66
N SER A 72 -28.41 -4.88 -19.30
CA SER A 72 -28.32 -4.95 -20.77
C SER A 72 -29.58 -5.50 -21.41
N THR A 73 -30.59 -5.78 -20.63
CA THR A 73 -31.94 -6.19 -21.00
C THR A 73 -32.98 -5.52 -20.11
N SER A 74 -33.11 -4.21 -20.14
CA SER A 74 -34.23 -3.42 -19.57
C SER A 74 -34.66 -3.75 -18.12
N GLN A 75 -34.02 -4.65 -17.41
CA GLN A 75 -34.28 -4.97 -16.01
C GLN A 75 -33.08 -4.60 -15.14
N LEU A 76 -33.32 -3.65 -14.26
CA LEU A 76 -32.38 -3.30 -13.19
C LEU A 76 -32.19 -4.54 -12.32
N MET A 77 -30.95 -4.95 -12.07
CA MET A 77 -30.68 -6.01 -11.11
C MET A 77 -31.10 -5.55 -9.73
N SER A 78 -31.78 -6.42 -8.99
CA SER A 78 -32.13 -6.12 -7.61
C SER A 78 -30.85 -6.20 -6.73
N VAL A 79 -30.86 -5.49 -5.61
CA VAL A 79 -29.74 -5.57 -4.64
C VAL A 79 -29.51 -6.98 -4.14
N SER A 80 -30.57 -7.80 -4.05
CA SER A 80 -30.48 -9.22 -3.68
C SER A 80 -29.71 -10.03 -4.73
N ASP A 81 -29.93 -9.79 -6.00
CA ASP A 81 -29.26 -10.50 -7.10
C ASP A 81 -27.79 -10.11 -7.20
N ILE A 82 -27.50 -8.81 -7.05
CA ILE A 82 -26.11 -8.31 -7.01
C ILE A 82 -25.36 -8.91 -5.81
N ARG A 83 -26.03 -9.02 -4.66
CA ARG A 83 -25.47 -9.67 -3.47
C ARG A 83 -25.21 -11.15 -3.71
N ALA A 84 -26.12 -11.85 -4.33
CA ALA A 84 -25.96 -13.26 -4.67
C ALA A 84 -24.78 -13.45 -5.64
N LEU A 85 -24.64 -12.58 -6.63
CA LEU A 85 -23.52 -12.58 -7.57
C LEU A 85 -22.18 -12.35 -6.85
N TYR A 86 -22.09 -11.34 -5.97
CA TYR A 86 -20.90 -11.05 -5.19
C TYR A 86 -20.52 -12.22 -4.26
N ASN A 87 -21.49 -12.82 -3.59
CA ASN A 87 -21.29 -13.93 -2.67
C ASN A 87 -21.05 -15.27 -3.40
N GLY A 88 -21.36 -15.36 -4.69
CA GLY A 88 -21.04 -16.51 -5.52
C GLY A 88 -19.52 -16.76 -5.64
N GLN A 89 -18.71 -15.72 -5.44
CA GLN A 89 -17.25 -15.85 -5.32
C GLN A 89 -16.88 -16.05 -3.83
N SER A 90 -16.36 -17.23 -3.50
CA SER A 90 -16.06 -17.60 -2.11
C SER A 90 -14.78 -16.96 -1.56
N THR A 91 -13.85 -16.54 -2.43
CA THR A 91 -12.53 -16.02 -2.02
C THR A 91 -12.39 -14.54 -2.35
N ALA A 92 -11.59 -13.81 -1.54
CA ALA A 92 -11.27 -12.40 -1.81
C ALA A 92 -10.59 -12.23 -3.18
N LYS A 93 -9.70 -13.15 -3.55
CA LYS A 93 -9.07 -13.17 -4.87
C LYS A 93 -10.10 -13.35 -6.00
N GLY A 94 -11.02 -14.29 -5.86
CA GLY A 94 -12.07 -14.52 -6.85
C GLY A 94 -12.96 -13.30 -7.05
N LYS A 95 -13.36 -12.64 -5.97
CA LYS A 95 -14.11 -11.37 -6.02
C LYS A 95 -13.32 -10.27 -6.72
N PHE A 96 -12.04 -10.15 -6.36
CA PHE A 96 -11.14 -9.16 -6.95
C PHE A 96 -10.97 -9.37 -8.46
N ASP A 97 -10.60 -10.58 -8.88
CA ASP A 97 -10.33 -10.90 -10.29
C ASP A 97 -11.60 -10.82 -11.15
N THR A 98 -12.76 -11.19 -10.60
CA THR A 98 -14.02 -11.21 -11.36
C THR A 98 -14.66 -9.84 -11.47
N PHE A 99 -14.65 -9.04 -10.40
CA PHE A 99 -15.45 -7.83 -10.31
C PHE A 99 -14.63 -6.54 -10.36
N LEU A 100 -13.41 -6.53 -9.86
CA LEU A 100 -12.66 -5.29 -9.62
C LEU A 100 -11.49 -5.09 -10.57
N ALA A 101 -10.72 -6.15 -10.83
CA ALA A 101 -9.56 -6.08 -11.70
C ALA A 101 -9.97 -5.90 -13.17
N PRO A 102 -9.20 -5.14 -13.97
CA PRO A 102 -9.43 -5.05 -15.40
C PRO A 102 -9.20 -6.42 -16.04
N ASN A 103 -10.25 -7.04 -16.54
CA ASN A 103 -10.19 -8.33 -17.20
C ASN A 103 -10.30 -8.14 -18.72
N ALA A 104 -9.20 -8.39 -19.42
CA ALA A 104 -9.13 -8.25 -20.87
C ALA A 104 -10.00 -9.29 -21.63
N SER A 105 -10.32 -10.43 -20.98
CA SER A 105 -11.03 -11.53 -21.64
C SER A 105 -12.55 -11.44 -21.57
N THR A 106 -13.09 -10.84 -20.51
CA THR A 106 -14.55 -10.82 -20.29
C THR A 106 -15.17 -9.43 -20.45
N GLY A 107 -14.38 -8.38 -20.52
CA GLY A 107 -14.87 -6.99 -20.51
C GLY A 107 -15.59 -6.60 -19.21
N LEU A 108 -15.65 -7.50 -18.24
CA LEU A 108 -16.21 -7.28 -16.91
C LEU A 108 -15.08 -6.90 -15.96
N GLY A 109 -15.36 -6.02 -15.02
CA GLY A 109 -14.35 -5.48 -14.11
C GLY A 109 -13.74 -4.15 -14.61
N GLY A 110 -12.61 -3.75 -14.05
CA GLY A 110 -11.95 -2.50 -14.44
C GLY A 110 -12.37 -1.29 -13.59
N TYR A 111 -12.83 -1.53 -12.38
CA TYR A 111 -13.11 -0.47 -11.39
C TYR A 111 -11.87 -0.04 -10.61
N LEU A 112 -10.78 -0.80 -10.75
CA LEU A 112 -9.43 -0.42 -10.35
C LEU A 112 -8.61 -0.11 -11.59
N ASP A 113 -7.70 0.86 -11.47
CA ASP A 113 -6.73 1.10 -12.52
C ASP A 113 -5.77 -0.11 -12.65
N LYS A 114 -5.27 -0.32 -13.88
CA LYS A 114 -4.44 -1.48 -14.17
C LYS A 114 -3.20 -1.57 -13.29
N THR A 115 -2.55 -0.46 -12.99
CA THR A 115 -1.33 -0.43 -12.19
C THR A 115 -1.60 -0.91 -10.78
N THR A 116 -2.67 -0.41 -10.15
CA THR A 116 -3.10 -0.85 -8.81
C THR A 116 -3.49 -2.33 -8.81
N ALA A 117 -4.22 -2.78 -9.83
CA ALA A 117 -4.64 -4.18 -9.95
C ALA A 117 -3.43 -5.13 -10.10
N ASP A 118 -2.45 -4.77 -10.93
CA ASP A 118 -1.23 -5.55 -11.13
C ASP A 118 -0.42 -5.71 -9.83
N HIS A 119 -0.38 -4.69 -8.97
CA HIS A 119 0.26 -4.78 -7.65
C HIS A 119 -0.40 -5.82 -6.74
N PHE A 120 -1.72 -5.93 -6.76
CA PHE A 120 -2.44 -6.98 -6.01
C PHE A 120 -2.20 -8.36 -6.61
N THR A 121 -2.25 -8.48 -7.93
CA THR A 121 -2.08 -9.75 -8.64
C THR A 121 -0.71 -10.37 -8.36
N ALA A 122 0.35 -9.55 -8.31
CA ALA A 122 1.71 -10.00 -8.08
C ALA A 122 1.95 -10.63 -6.68
N TYR A 123 1.21 -10.19 -5.68
CA TYR A 123 1.42 -10.60 -4.27
C TYR A 123 0.28 -11.45 -3.68
N THR A 124 -0.84 -11.58 -4.38
CA THR A 124 -1.97 -12.38 -3.89
C THR A 124 -1.70 -13.86 -4.14
N THR A 125 -1.57 -14.62 -3.07
CA THR A 125 -1.39 -16.07 -3.12
C THR A 125 -2.73 -16.80 -3.20
N ASN A 126 -2.69 -18.13 -3.45
CA ASN A 126 -3.88 -18.99 -3.52
C ASN A 126 -4.70 -19.06 -2.20
N SER A 127 -4.22 -18.48 -1.11
CA SER A 127 -4.92 -18.41 0.18
C SER A 127 -6.15 -17.48 0.18
N GLY A 128 -6.44 -16.81 -0.94
CA GLY A 128 -7.61 -15.94 -1.05
C GLY A 128 -7.48 -14.57 -0.37
N ARG A 129 -6.30 -14.26 0.16
CA ARG A 129 -5.99 -12.97 0.80
C ARG A 129 -5.41 -12.01 -0.23
N LEU A 130 -5.94 -10.81 -0.31
CA LEU A 130 -5.39 -9.78 -1.20
C LEU A 130 -4.19 -9.11 -0.54
N LYS A 131 -3.05 -9.20 -1.18
CA LYS A 131 -1.79 -8.59 -0.72
C LYS A 131 -1.14 -7.75 -1.81
N THR A 132 -0.36 -6.78 -1.37
CA THR A 132 0.61 -6.03 -2.16
C THR A 132 1.95 -6.07 -1.44
N ALA A 133 3.03 -5.60 -2.06
CA ALA A 133 4.33 -5.50 -1.41
C ALA A 133 4.27 -4.72 -0.09
N ALA A 134 3.54 -3.60 -0.05
CA ALA A 134 3.40 -2.77 1.14
C ALA A 134 2.61 -3.48 2.25
N LEU A 135 1.53 -4.18 1.90
CA LEU A 135 0.73 -4.95 2.86
C LEU A 135 1.52 -6.13 3.42
N ASP A 136 2.26 -6.84 2.59
CA ASP A 136 3.08 -7.98 3.04
C ASP A 136 4.20 -7.54 3.99
N LEU A 137 4.88 -6.43 3.69
CA LEU A 137 5.87 -5.83 4.60
C LEU A 137 5.23 -5.35 5.92
N ALA A 138 4.01 -4.83 5.88
CA ALA A 138 3.26 -4.41 7.06
C ALA A 138 2.65 -5.59 7.85
N LYS A 139 2.77 -6.84 7.35
CA LYS A 139 2.10 -8.02 7.89
C LYS A 139 0.57 -7.84 7.93
N GLN A 140 0.03 -7.38 6.81
CA GLN A 140 -1.40 -7.10 6.64
C GLN A 140 -1.91 -7.68 5.33
N HIS A 141 -3.22 -7.87 5.24
CA HIS A 141 -3.90 -8.24 4.01
C HIS A 141 -5.30 -7.63 3.96
N LEU A 142 -5.89 -7.58 2.76
CA LEU A 142 -7.27 -7.18 2.59
C LEU A 142 -8.15 -8.40 2.45
N GLU A 143 -9.29 -8.36 3.13
CA GLU A 143 -10.37 -9.33 3.02
C GLU A 143 -11.60 -8.69 2.38
N LEU A 144 -12.29 -9.45 1.53
CA LEU A 144 -13.58 -9.12 0.97
C LEU A 144 -14.61 -10.12 1.53
N PRO A 145 -15.16 -9.88 2.73
CA PRO A 145 -16.09 -10.80 3.37
C PRO A 145 -17.37 -10.95 2.56
N ALA A 146 -18.21 -11.90 2.96
CA ALA A 146 -19.54 -12.07 2.40
C ALA A 146 -20.37 -10.81 2.64
N TRP A 147 -21.15 -10.42 1.63
CA TRP A 147 -22.06 -9.28 1.74
C TRP A 147 -23.35 -9.71 2.44
N THR A 148 -23.52 -9.29 3.69
CA THR A 148 -24.72 -9.51 4.49
C THR A 148 -25.80 -8.45 4.21
N ALA A 149 -27.01 -8.65 4.69
CA ALA A 149 -28.10 -7.68 4.54
C ALA A 149 -27.76 -6.38 5.29
N GLY A 150 -27.99 -5.24 4.64
CA GLY A 150 -27.75 -3.91 5.17
C GLY A 150 -26.42 -3.30 4.72
N GLY A 151 -26.45 -2.23 3.93
CA GLY A 151 -25.29 -1.50 3.43
C GLY A 151 -24.60 -2.13 2.23
N PHE A 152 -23.45 -1.58 1.87
CA PHE A 152 -22.54 -2.09 0.82
C PHE A 152 -21.56 -3.10 1.41
N PRO A 153 -20.98 -3.99 0.57
CA PRO A 153 -19.95 -4.90 1.02
C PRO A 153 -18.71 -4.12 1.50
N MET A 154 -18.17 -4.54 2.64
CA MET A 154 -17.04 -3.88 3.29
C MET A 154 -15.73 -4.57 2.91
N VAL A 155 -14.68 -3.78 2.77
CA VAL A 155 -13.29 -4.26 2.61
C VAL A 155 -12.57 -4.10 3.94
N ASN A 156 -12.08 -5.19 4.51
CA ASN A 156 -11.40 -5.18 5.79
C ASN A 156 -9.89 -5.24 5.61
N LEU A 157 -9.17 -4.41 6.37
CA LEU A 157 -7.72 -4.52 6.53
C LEU A 157 -7.44 -5.32 7.80
N VAL A 158 -6.79 -6.47 7.63
CA VAL A 158 -6.56 -7.45 8.70
C VAL A 158 -5.05 -7.67 8.87
N ASN A 159 -4.60 -7.84 10.11
CA ASN A 159 -3.23 -8.24 10.40
C ASN A 159 -3.06 -9.75 10.22
N ASP A 160 -1.89 -10.18 9.69
CA ASP A 160 -1.53 -11.60 9.53
C ASP A 160 -1.30 -12.31 10.85
#